data_128b0c3c2fe0473f67e98f97af4874ba
#
_entry.id   128b0c3c2fe0473f67e98f97af4874ba
#
_cell.length_a   1.000
_cell.length_b   1.000
_cell.length_c   1.000
_cell.angle_alpha   90.00
_cell.angle_beta   90.00
_cell.angle_gamma   90.00
#
_symmetry.space_group_name_H-M   'P 1'
#
loop_
_entity.id
_entity.type
_entity.pdbx_description
1 polymer ?
#
loop_
_entity_poly.entity_id
_entity_poly.type
_entity_poly.pdbx_seq_one_letter_code
_entity_poly.pdbx_strand_id
1 'polypeptide(L)'
;MGDKITQAQADVLLLSQIDKEFLPTLSKIPYWGEMSDGKRGALLSFAYNLGASFYGSDDFGTITRRLKNKEWDKVPDALYLYRNPGSNVEAGLARRRKAEGDAWKKG
;
A
#
# COMPACT_ATOMS: atom_id res chain seq x y z
N MET A 1 -24.84 8.98 11.63
CA MET A 1 -24.46 8.86 11.16
C MET A 1 -23.86 8.91 10.21
N GLY A 2 -23.63 9.46 10.12
CA GLY A 2 -23.00 9.66 9.04
C GLY A 2 -22.23 8.68 8.58
N ASP A 3 -22.33 8.08 9.16
CA ASP A 3 -21.74 7.35 8.83
C ASP A 3 -21.65 6.93 7.62
N LYS A 4 -21.40 7.50 6.98
CA LYS A 4 -21.32 7.29 5.60
C LYS A 4 -19.98 6.95 5.06
N ILE A 5 -18.93 7.00 5.84
CA ILE A 5 -17.61 6.58 5.37
C ILE A 5 -17.50 5.07 5.46
N THR A 6 -16.87 4.47 4.45
CA THR A 6 -16.58 3.05 4.44
C THR A 6 -15.41 2.74 5.37
N GLN A 7 -15.22 1.47 5.68
CA GLN A 7 -14.06 1.06 6.47
C GLN A 7 -12.76 1.49 5.77
N ALA A 8 -12.72 1.37 4.45
CA ALA A 8 -11.55 1.79 3.69
C ALA A 8 -11.29 3.28 3.83
N GLN A 9 -12.35 4.10 3.81
CA GLN A 9 -12.20 5.54 3.99
C GLN A 9 -11.76 5.88 5.41
N ALA A 10 -12.28 5.16 6.40
CA ALA A 10 -11.84 5.34 7.78
C ALA A 10 -10.37 5.01 7.94
N ASP A 11 -9.90 3.95 7.28
CA ASP A 11 -8.49 3.57 7.32
C ASP A 11 -7.61 4.64 6.69
N VAL A 12 -8.06 5.25 5.60
CA VAL A 12 -7.31 6.33 4.96
C VAL A 12 -7.19 7.54 5.88
N LEU A 13 -8.28 7.87 6.59
CA LEU A 13 -8.24 8.97 7.55
C LEU A 13 -7.25 8.69 8.68
N LEU A 14 -7.23 7.45 9.16
CA LEU A 14 -6.26 7.06 10.18
C LEU A 14 -4.83 7.17 9.65
N LEU A 15 -4.61 6.75 8.40
CA LEU A 15 -3.30 6.82 7.78
C LEU A 15 -2.81 8.25 7.67
N SER A 16 -3.70 9.18 7.37
CA SER A 16 -3.30 10.58 7.28
C SER A 16 -2.84 11.14 8.63
N GLN A 17 -3.26 10.53 9.73
CA GLN A 17 -2.82 10.94 11.05
C GLN A 17 -1.47 10.35 11.44
N ILE A 18 -1.13 9.19 10.89
CA ILE A 18 0.10 8.50 11.25
C ILE A 18 1.18 8.60 10.19
N ASP A 19 0.88 9.21 9.05
CA ASP A 19 1.86 9.28 7.97
C ASP A 19 3.10 10.08 8.38
N LYS A 20 3.01 10.92 9.39
CA LYS A 20 4.17 11.61 9.95
C LYS A 20 5.24 10.64 10.42
N GLU A 21 4.82 9.47 10.91
CA GLU A 21 5.74 8.44 11.34
C GLU A 21 6.28 7.65 10.16
N PHE A 22 5.46 7.43 9.14
CA PHE A 22 5.80 6.59 8.01
C PHE A 22 6.48 7.35 6.87
N LEU A 23 6.14 8.62 6.70
CA LEU A 23 6.68 9.41 5.59
C LEU A 23 8.20 9.42 5.50
N PRO A 24 8.94 9.61 6.60
CA PRO A 24 10.40 9.61 6.49
C PRO A 24 10.95 8.32 5.91
N THR A 25 10.32 7.19 6.22
CA THR A 25 10.74 5.90 5.67
C THR A 25 10.25 5.71 4.25
N LEU A 26 8.98 6.01 4.00
CA LEU A 26 8.38 5.78 2.68
C LEU A 26 8.90 6.75 1.63
N SER A 27 9.27 7.96 2.03
CA SER A 27 9.81 8.94 1.09
C SER A 27 11.14 8.51 0.48
N LYS A 28 11.78 7.50 1.04
CA LYS A 28 12.99 6.92 0.48
C LYS A 28 12.71 6.02 -0.71
N ILE A 29 11.46 5.64 -0.92
CA ILE A 29 11.09 4.82 -2.07
C ILE A 29 11.33 5.65 -3.33
N PRO A 30 12.00 5.06 -4.36
CA PRO A 30 12.26 5.80 -5.60
C PRO A 30 10.97 6.32 -6.21
N TYR A 31 11.04 7.53 -6.75
CA TYR A 31 9.90 8.18 -7.41
C TYR A 31 8.74 8.55 -6.49
N TRP A 32 8.96 8.52 -5.16
CA TRP A 32 7.90 8.89 -4.21
C TRP A 32 7.32 10.26 -4.54
N GLY A 33 8.17 11.23 -4.85
CA GLY A 33 7.73 12.58 -5.18
C GLY A 33 6.93 12.68 -6.48
N GLU A 34 7.04 11.69 -7.35
CA GLU A 34 6.31 11.66 -8.62
C GLU A 34 4.98 10.94 -8.51
N MET A 35 4.73 10.31 -7.36
CA MET A 35 3.51 9.53 -7.17
C MET A 35 2.33 10.43 -6.88
N SER A 36 1.16 10.05 -7.40
CA SER A 36 -0.09 10.71 -7.08
C SER A 36 -0.52 10.37 -5.66
N ASP A 37 -1.54 11.08 -5.17
CA ASP A 37 -2.10 10.77 -3.85
C ASP A 37 -2.61 9.35 -3.76
N GLY A 38 -3.21 8.84 -4.84
CA GLY A 38 -3.68 7.46 -4.88
C GLY A 38 -2.55 6.47 -4.72
N LYS A 39 -1.44 6.71 -5.39
CA LYS A 39 -0.27 5.83 -5.29
C LYS A 39 0.35 5.89 -3.91
N ARG A 40 0.53 7.08 -3.36
CA ARG A 40 1.07 7.24 -2.01
C ARG A 40 0.16 6.63 -0.97
N GLY A 41 -1.15 6.83 -1.12
CA GLY A 41 -2.13 6.24 -0.21
C GLY A 41 -2.10 4.74 -0.23
N ALA A 42 -1.95 4.13 -1.42
CA ALA A 42 -1.85 2.69 -1.53
C ALA A 42 -0.65 2.15 -0.77
N LEU A 43 0.51 2.81 -0.90
CA LEU A 43 1.71 2.38 -0.21
C LEU A 43 1.63 2.63 1.29
N LEU A 44 0.98 3.71 1.71
CA LEU A 44 0.73 3.96 3.13
C LEU A 44 -0.14 2.88 3.72
N SER A 45 -1.21 2.49 3.03
CA SER A 45 -2.08 1.41 3.48
C SER A 45 -1.31 0.09 3.59
N PHE A 46 -0.49 -0.20 2.61
CA PHE A 46 0.35 -1.39 2.61
C PHE A 46 1.32 -1.37 3.79
N ALA A 47 1.98 -0.23 4.01
CA ALA A 47 2.92 -0.07 5.10
C ALA A 47 2.24 -0.16 6.46
N TYR A 48 1.05 0.42 6.59
CA TYR A 48 0.29 0.36 7.84
C TYR A 48 -0.04 -1.09 8.20
N ASN A 49 -0.33 -1.90 7.20
CA ASN A 49 -0.72 -3.29 7.42
C ASN A 49 0.49 -4.21 7.61
N LEU A 50 1.57 -3.99 6.87
CA LEU A 50 2.69 -4.92 6.81
C LEU A 50 4.03 -4.34 7.30
N GLY A 51 4.06 -3.06 7.64
CA GLY A 51 5.27 -2.41 8.16
C GLY A 51 5.84 -1.41 7.19
N ALA A 52 6.31 -0.26 7.71
CA ALA A 52 6.83 0.82 6.89
C ALA A 52 8.17 0.47 6.24
N SER A 53 8.86 -0.54 6.75
CA SER A 53 10.17 -0.93 6.25
C SER A 53 10.10 -1.98 5.14
N PHE A 54 8.95 -2.17 4.52
CA PHE A 54 8.80 -3.22 3.50
C PHE A 54 9.75 -3.02 2.32
N TYR A 55 9.95 -1.76 1.92
CA TYR A 55 10.83 -1.49 0.77
C TYR A 55 12.27 -1.88 1.13
N GLY A 56 12.82 -2.76 0.33
CA GLY A 56 14.18 -3.25 0.54
C GLY A 56 14.28 -4.47 1.44
N SER A 57 13.16 -4.92 2.00
CA SER A 57 13.15 -6.14 2.81
C SER A 57 13.15 -7.38 1.92
N ASP A 58 13.84 -8.43 2.35
CA ASP A 58 13.92 -9.69 1.61
C ASP A 58 12.54 -10.31 1.40
N ASP A 59 11.64 -10.15 2.35
CA ASP A 59 10.29 -10.69 2.24
C ASP A 59 9.44 -9.94 1.22
N PHE A 60 9.88 -8.78 0.78
CA PHE A 60 9.12 -7.91 -0.11
C PHE A 60 9.92 -7.60 -1.38
N GLY A 61 10.65 -8.59 -1.87
CA GLY A 61 11.52 -8.40 -3.03
C GLY A 61 10.79 -8.02 -4.31
N THR A 62 9.60 -8.61 -4.55
CA THR A 62 8.86 -8.32 -5.77
C THR A 62 8.37 -6.88 -5.81
N ILE A 63 7.69 -6.42 -4.74
CA ILE A 63 7.19 -5.04 -4.73
C ILE A 63 8.35 -4.04 -4.74
N THR A 64 9.43 -4.36 -4.03
CA THR A 64 10.62 -3.52 -4.02
C THR A 64 11.16 -3.33 -5.44
N ARG A 65 11.29 -4.42 -6.19
CA ARG A 65 11.81 -4.36 -7.55
C ARG A 65 10.91 -3.56 -8.48
N ARG A 66 9.59 -3.76 -8.37
CA ARG A 66 8.63 -3.03 -9.21
C ARG A 66 8.72 -1.53 -8.96
N LEU A 67 8.80 -1.14 -7.69
CA LEU A 67 8.92 0.28 -7.34
C LEU A 67 10.27 0.86 -7.76
N LYS A 68 11.34 0.10 -7.56
CA LYS A 68 12.69 0.55 -7.90
C LYS A 68 12.84 0.79 -9.41
N ASN A 69 12.22 -0.05 -10.21
CA ASN A 69 12.34 0.02 -11.67
C ASN A 69 11.22 0.85 -12.31
N LYS A 70 10.37 1.48 -11.49
CA LYS A 70 9.22 2.27 -11.96
C LYS A 70 8.29 1.43 -12.83
N GLU A 71 8.14 0.15 -12.50
CA GLU A 71 7.20 -0.74 -13.19
C GLU A 71 5.82 -0.59 -12.55
N TRP A 72 5.30 0.62 -12.63
CA TRP A 72 4.08 1.00 -11.91
C TRP A 72 2.85 0.24 -12.38
N ASP A 73 2.80 -0.15 -13.63
CA ASP A 73 1.71 -0.96 -14.15
C ASP A 73 1.66 -2.36 -13.54
N LYS A 74 2.75 -2.81 -12.96
CA LYS A 74 2.86 -4.12 -12.32
C LYS A 74 2.71 -4.08 -10.80
N VAL A 75 2.62 -2.86 -10.24
CA VAL A 75 2.54 -2.71 -8.78
C VAL A 75 1.26 -3.31 -8.20
N PRO A 76 0.06 -3.11 -8.79
CA PRO A 76 -1.13 -3.74 -8.24
C PRO A 76 -1.02 -5.24 -8.11
N ASP A 77 -0.47 -5.94 -9.11
CA ASP A 77 -0.27 -7.38 -9.04
C ASP A 77 0.74 -7.75 -7.97
N ALA A 78 1.80 -6.94 -7.84
CA ALA A 78 2.80 -7.19 -6.80
C ALA A 78 2.20 -7.03 -5.40
N LEU A 79 1.37 -6.01 -5.19
CA LEU A 79 0.69 -5.82 -3.90
C LEU A 79 -0.17 -7.04 -3.57
N TYR A 80 -0.87 -7.58 -4.56
CA TYR A 80 -1.78 -8.70 -4.34
C TYR A 80 -1.06 -9.98 -3.91
N LEU A 81 0.23 -10.10 -4.17
CA LEU A 81 1.00 -11.26 -3.71
C LEU A 81 1.06 -11.33 -2.17
N TYR A 82 0.91 -10.20 -1.51
CA TYR A 82 1.08 -10.12 -0.04
C TYR A 82 -0.26 -10.24 0.69
N ARG A 83 -1.08 -11.19 0.29
CA ARG A 83 -2.37 -11.47 0.91
C ARG A 83 -2.31 -12.67 1.85
N ASN A 84 -1.11 -13.16 2.13
CA ASN A 84 -0.86 -14.32 2.98
C ASN A 84 -1.64 -15.55 2.50
N PRO A 85 -1.33 -16.06 1.27
CA PRO A 85 -2.09 -17.16 0.69
C PRO A 85 -2.08 -18.39 1.58
N GLY A 86 -3.22 -19.08 1.64
CA GLY A 86 -3.35 -20.29 2.42
C GLY A 86 -3.69 -20.07 3.87
N SER A 87 -3.76 -18.82 4.33
CA SER A 87 -4.12 -18.52 5.72
C SER A 87 -5.62 -18.32 5.85
N ASN A 88 -6.12 -18.39 7.09
CA ASN A 88 -7.54 -18.13 7.36
C ASN A 88 -7.88 -16.63 7.30
N VAL A 89 -6.89 -15.76 7.10
CA VAL A 89 -7.13 -14.32 6.92
C VAL A 89 -6.94 -13.89 5.46
N GLU A 90 -6.70 -14.84 4.56
CA GLU A 90 -6.39 -14.51 3.17
C GLU A 90 -7.49 -13.69 2.50
N ALA A 91 -8.76 -14.03 2.73
CA ALA A 91 -9.85 -13.31 2.07
C ALA A 91 -9.88 -11.83 2.43
N GLY A 92 -9.65 -11.50 3.70
CA GLY A 92 -9.60 -10.12 4.14
C GLY A 92 -8.40 -9.38 3.60
N LEU A 93 -7.24 -10.05 3.60
CA LEU A 93 -6.01 -9.44 3.07
C LEU A 93 -6.09 -9.26 1.56
N ALA A 94 -6.72 -10.21 0.84
CA ALA A 94 -6.91 -10.08 -0.60
C ALA A 94 -7.75 -8.86 -0.94
N ARG A 95 -8.82 -8.62 -0.19
CA ARG A 95 -9.64 -7.43 -0.40
C ARG A 95 -8.86 -6.16 -0.17
N ARG A 96 -8.03 -6.14 0.85
CA ARG A 96 -7.21 -4.96 1.17
C ARG A 96 -6.18 -4.71 0.07
N ARG A 97 -5.50 -5.76 -0.39
CA ARG A 97 -4.51 -5.62 -1.48
C ARG A 97 -5.18 -5.15 -2.77
N LYS A 98 -6.39 -5.64 -3.03
CA LYS A 98 -7.13 -5.21 -4.21
C LYS A 98 -7.52 -3.74 -4.10
N ALA A 99 -7.98 -3.30 -2.93
CA ALA A 99 -8.33 -1.90 -2.71
C ALA A 99 -7.11 -1.00 -2.89
N GLU A 100 -5.95 -1.43 -2.41
CA GLU A 100 -4.70 -0.68 -2.60
C GLU A 100 -4.33 -0.61 -4.07
N GLY A 101 -4.47 -1.72 -4.79
CA GLY A 101 -4.21 -1.73 -6.22
C GLY A 101 -5.13 -0.81 -7.01
N ASP A 102 -6.41 -0.78 -6.64
CA ASP A 102 -7.37 0.11 -7.28
C ASP A 102 -7.02 1.58 -7.00
N ALA A 103 -6.64 1.90 -5.78
CA ALA A 103 -6.21 3.26 -5.44
C ALA A 103 -4.96 3.65 -6.21
N TRP A 104 -4.03 2.72 -6.36
CA TRP A 104 -2.82 2.93 -7.15
C TRP A 104 -3.15 3.29 -8.60
N LYS A 105 -4.09 2.54 -9.19
CA LYS A 105 -4.48 2.77 -10.60
C LYS A 105 -5.19 4.09 -10.80
N LYS A 106 -5.96 4.53 -9.83
CA LYS A 106 -6.69 5.80 -9.92
C LYS A 106 -5.77 6.99 -9.90
N GLY A 107 -4.68 6.86 -9.18
CA GLY A 107 -3.72 7.93 -9.13
C GLY A 107 -2.92 8.00 -10.40
#